data_f00b2cc79760ad7896fa43565c612beb
#
_entry.id   f00b2cc79760ad7896fa43565c612beb
#
_cell.length_a   1.000
_cell.length_b   1.000
_cell.length_c   1.000
_cell.angle_alpha   90.00
_cell.angle_beta   90.00
_cell.angle_gamma   90.00
#
_symmetry.space_group_name_H-M   'P 1'
#
loop_
_entity.id
_entity.type
_entity.pdbx_description
1 polymer ?
#
loop_
_entity_poly.entity_id
_entity_poly.type
_entity_poly.pdbx_seq_one_letter_code
_entity_poly.pdbx_strand_id
1 'polypeptide(L)'
;ATERGVDLPQLRGSGPDGAITVADVETAAAAALAPKPAEGRDLAAMRQAIAAAMAHAKREIPHYYLAMPVDMAPALTWLERRNADRPPEERLLPAILMVKAVAQATARFAEFNGFYRNGGFEPSAAAHVGMAIALRGGGLVAPALHDARDRDLDGLMQDFRDLVQRARSGHLRSSELADPTITVT
;
A
#
# COMPACT_ATOMS: atom_id res chain seq x y z
N ALA A 1 -21.02 21.15 30.18
CA ALA A 1 -19.69 21.28 29.55
C ALA A 1 -18.78 20.14 30.01
N THR A 2 -18.53 19.99 31.29
CA THR A 2 -17.65 18.95 31.86
C THR A 2 -18.08 17.52 31.50
N GLU A 3 -19.39 17.21 31.53
CA GLU A 3 -19.94 15.89 31.14
C GLU A 3 -19.81 15.59 29.63
N ARG A 4 -19.62 16.62 28.78
CA ARG A 4 -19.50 16.49 27.33
C ARG A 4 -18.09 16.77 26.80
N GLY A 5 -17.09 16.92 27.69
CA GLY A 5 -15.69 17.09 27.33
C GLY A 5 -15.38 18.41 26.57
N VAL A 6 -16.22 19.45 26.71
CA VAL A 6 -16.05 20.73 26.03
C VAL A 6 -15.31 21.71 26.93
N ASP A 7 -14.22 22.29 26.44
CA ASP A 7 -13.39 23.28 27.11
C ASP A 7 -14.02 24.69 26.96
N LEU A 8 -14.64 25.20 28.02
CA LEU A 8 -15.36 26.47 28.03
C LEU A 8 -14.50 27.69 27.66
N PRO A 9 -13.25 27.85 28.08
CA PRO A 9 -12.39 28.97 27.71
C PRO A 9 -12.17 29.15 26.21
N GLN A 10 -12.37 28.10 25.43
CA GLN A 10 -12.20 28.14 23.96
C GLN A 10 -13.48 28.46 23.19
N LEU A 11 -14.62 28.57 23.88
CA LEU A 11 -15.90 28.86 23.27
C LEU A 11 -16.18 30.37 23.24
N ARG A 12 -16.71 30.83 22.12
CA ARG A 12 -17.35 32.15 22.04
C ARG A 12 -18.84 32.02 22.36
N GLY A 13 -19.29 32.68 23.43
CA GLY A 13 -20.69 32.69 23.81
C GLY A 13 -21.54 33.51 22.82
N SER A 14 -22.69 32.98 22.45
CA SER A 14 -23.71 33.69 21.62
C SER A 14 -24.80 34.40 22.43
N GLY A 15 -24.76 34.29 23.74
CA GLY A 15 -25.72 34.93 24.65
C GLY A 15 -25.44 36.41 24.89
N PRO A 16 -26.36 37.13 25.62
CA PRO A 16 -26.16 38.53 26.01
C PRO A 16 -24.84 38.68 26.75
N ASP A 17 -24.16 39.81 26.49
CA ASP A 17 -22.82 40.13 27.05
C ASP A 17 -21.74 39.06 26.84
N GLY A 18 -21.89 38.23 25.80
CA GLY A 18 -20.91 37.17 25.48
C GLY A 18 -21.05 35.91 26.36
N ALA A 19 -22.19 35.72 27.04
CA ALA A 19 -22.46 34.57 27.86
C ALA A 19 -22.52 33.28 27.01
N ILE A 20 -21.86 32.20 27.48
CA ILE A 20 -21.91 30.91 26.83
C ILE A 20 -23.25 30.23 27.13
N THR A 21 -24.01 29.93 26.09
CA THR A 21 -25.31 29.28 26.19
C THR A 21 -25.17 27.74 26.08
N VAL A 22 -26.23 27.01 26.46
CA VAL A 22 -26.28 25.56 26.30
C VAL A 22 -26.15 25.18 24.83
N ALA A 23 -26.74 25.97 23.91
CA ALA A 23 -26.66 25.74 22.48
C ALA A 23 -25.21 25.84 21.94
N ASP A 24 -24.39 26.76 22.48
CA ASP A 24 -22.97 26.86 22.12
C ASP A 24 -22.18 25.62 22.51
N VAL A 25 -22.46 25.10 23.71
CA VAL A 25 -21.84 23.86 24.21
C VAL A 25 -22.28 22.67 23.38
N GLU A 26 -23.55 22.59 22.99
CA GLU A 26 -24.06 21.50 22.14
C GLU A 26 -23.49 21.54 20.74
N THR A 27 -23.39 22.73 20.15
CA THR A 27 -22.77 22.93 18.84
C THR A 27 -21.31 22.55 18.86
N ALA A 28 -20.56 22.95 19.90
CA ALA A 28 -19.15 22.60 20.05
C ALA A 28 -18.94 21.11 20.32
N ALA A 29 -19.81 20.49 21.11
CA ALA A 29 -19.77 19.03 21.33
C ALA A 29 -20.08 18.25 20.05
N ALA A 30 -21.06 18.69 19.25
CA ALA A 30 -21.37 18.11 17.95
C ALA A 30 -20.20 18.29 16.95
N ALA A 31 -19.54 19.43 16.94
CA ALA A 31 -18.37 19.70 16.13
C ALA A 31 -17.16 18.85 16.55
N ALA A 32 -16.98 18.60 17.84
CA ALA A 32 -15.91 17.72 18.37
C ALA A 32 -16.16 16.24 18.08
N LEU A 33 -17.43 15.81 17.97
CA LEU A 33 -17.84 14.46 17.58
C LEU A 33 -17.96 14.28 16.06
N ALA A 34 -17.97 15.37 15.28
CA ALA A 34 -17.93 15.27 13.84
C ALA A 34 -16.62 14.56 13.45
N PRO A 35 -16.67 13.51 12.61
CA PRO A 35 -15.44 12.90 12.10
C PRO A 35 -14.59 14.01 11.49
N LYS A 36 -13.39 14.24 12.04
CA LYS A 36 -12.40 15.11 11.38
C LYS A 36 -12.39 14.71 9.90
N PRO A 37 -12.53 15.66 8.95
CA PRO A 37 -12.34 15.32 7.55
C PRO A 37 -11.02 14.58 7.49
N ALA A 38 -11.02 13.33 7.00
CA ALA A 38 -9.79 12.62 6.77
C ALA A 38 -8.91 13.59 5.97
N GLU A 39 -7.78 14.00 6.54
CA GLU A 39 -6.84 14.89 5.87
C GLU A 39 -6.62 14.28 4.50
N GLY A 40 -7.17 14.91 3.47
CA GLY A 40 -7.11 14.42 2.11
C GLY A 40 -5.64 14.20 1.81
N ARG A 41 -5.26 12.99 1.35
CA ARG A 41 -3.87 12.70 0.98
C ARG A 41 -3.37 13.85 0.10
N ASP A 42 -2.31 14.52 0.53
CA ASP A 42 -1.68 15.55 -0.29
C ASP A 42 -1.04 14.89 -1.51
N LEU A 43 -1.81 14.83 -2.60
CA LEU A 43 -1.36 14.22 -3.85
C LEU A 43 -0.21 14.99 -4.48
N ALA A 44 -0.08 16.30 -4.22
CA ALA A 44 1.02 17.10 -4.72
C ALA A 44 2.31 16.74 -3.99
N ALA A 45 2.28 16.67 -2.66
CA ALA A 45 3.41 16.22 -1.85
C ALA A 45 3.81 14.78 -2.17
N MET A 46 2.83 13.87 -2.36
CA MET A 46 3.11 12.50 -2.77
C MET A 46 3.81 12.44 -4.14
N ARG A 47 3.35 13.19 -5.14
CA ARG A 47 3.99 13.24 -6.47
C ARG A 47 5.39 13.81 -6.40
N GLN A 48 5.63 14.84 -5.59
CA GLN A 48 6.97 15.39 -5.36
C GLN A 48 7.91 14.36 -4.72
N ALA A 49 7.44 13.63 -3.70
CA ALA A 49 8.21 12.58 -3.06
C ALA A 49 8.56 11.45 -4.03
N ILE A 50 7.59 11.00 -4.86
CA ILE A 50 7.84 9.99 -5.90
C ILE A 50 8.85 10.51 -6.92
N ALA A 51 8.70 11.75 -7.40
CA ALA A 51 9.62 12.35 -8.37
C ALA A 51 11.05 12.44 -7.80
N ALA A 52 11.20 12.87 -6.55
CA ALA A 52 12.49 12.94 -5.87
C ALA A 52 13.13 11.54 -5.71
N ALA A 53 12.35 10.54 -5.29
CA ALA A 53 12.82 9.16 -5.16
C ALA A 53 13.26 8.56 -6.50
N MET A 54 12.47 8.76 -7.57
CA MET A 54 12.82 8.29 -8.92
C MET A 54 14.06 8.99 -9.46
N ALA A 55 14.16 10.30 -9.29
CA ALA A 55 15.34 11.07 -9.72
C ALA A 55 16.60 10.64 -8.95
N HIS A 56 16.48 10.39 -7.66
CA HIS A 56 17.57 9.86 -6.83
C HIS A 56 18.00 8.47 -7.31
N ALA A 57 17.06 7.54 -7.45
CA ALA A 57 17.34 6.19 -7.91
C ALA A 57 18.04 6.19 -9.28
N LYS A 58 17.60 7.02 -10.23
CA LYS A 58 18.19 7.09 -11.57
C LYS A 58 19.61 7.68 -11.59
N ARG A 59 19.98 8.51 -10.62
CA ARG A 59 21.35 9.05 -10.51
C ARG A 59 22.29 8.11 -9.79
N GLU A 60 21.82 7.45 -8.73
CA GLU A 60 22.67 6.70 -7.80
C GLU A 60 22.77 5.21 -8.14
N ILE A 61 21.72 4.64 -8.75
CA ILE A 61 21.65 3.21 -9.03
C ILE A 61 21.89 2.97 -10.52
N PRO A 62 22.90 2.17 -10.91
CA PRO A 62 23.08 1.76 -12.30
C PRO A 62 21.84 0.99 -12.80
N HIS A 63 21.25 1.42 -13.92
CA HIS A 63 20.07 0.80 -14.50
C HIS A 63 20.38 0.21 -15.87
N TYR A 64 19.85 -0.97 -16.14
CA TYR A 64 19.74 -1.54 -17.49
C TYR A 64 18.36 -2.18 -17.67
N TYR A 65 18.00 -2.43 -18.90
CA TYR A 65 16.68 -2.95 -19.25
C TYR A 65 16.83 -4.18 -20.13
N LEU A 66 16.06 -5.23 -19.80
CA LEU A 66 15.94 -6.43 -20.61
C LEU A 66 14.47 -6.65 -20.93
N ALA A 67 14.18 -7.18 -22.10
CA ALA A 67 12.84 -7.55 -22.52
C ALA A 67 12.85 -8.94 -23.16
N MET A 68 11.87 -9.75 -22.78
CA MET A 68 11.67 -11.08 -23.32
C MET A 68 10.16 -11.34 -23.48
N PRO A 69 9.67 -11.73 -24.66
CA PRO A 69 8.28 -12.14 -24.81
C PRO A 69 8.07 -13.50 -24.14
N VAL A 70 6.97 -13.63 -23.39
CA VAL A 70 6.56 -14.86 -22.72
C VAL A 70 5.14 -15.20 -23.15
N ASP A 71 4.90 -16.41 -23.66
CA ASP A 71 3.56 -16.90 -23.95
C ASP A 71 2.85 -17.23 -22.62
N MET A 72 1.84 -16.45 -22.31
CA MET A 72 1.01 -16.63 -21.12
C MET A 72 -0.21 -17.52 -21.31
N ALA A 73 -0.52 -17.97 -22.54
CA ALA A 73 -1.71 -18.74 -22.83
C ALA A 73 -1.83 -20.03 -21.98
N PRO A 74 -0.77 -20.83 -21.79
CA PRO A 74 -0.84 -22.02 -20.94
C PRO A 74 -1.15 -21.68 -19.48
N ALA A 75 -0.54 -20.63 -18.95
CA ALA A 75 -0.74 -20.20 -17.56
C ALA A 75 -2.17 -19.65 -17.34
N LEU A 76 -2.69 -18.88 -18.28
CA LEU A 76 -4.05 -18.34 -18.22
C LEU A 76 -5.11 -19.45 -18.35
N THR A 77 -4.92 -20.41 -19.25
CA THR A 77 -5.80 -21.59 -19.38
C THR A 77 -5.81 -22.43 -18.08
N TRP A 78 -4.64 -22.60 -17.46
CA TRP A 78 -4.55 -23.28 -16.17
C TRP A 78 -5.33 -22.50 -15.10
N LEU A 79 -5.16 -21.18 -15.07
CA LEU A 79 -5.84 -20.29 -14.12
C LEU A 79 -7.37 -20.34 -14.27
N GLU A 80 -7.87 -20.31 -15.50
CA GLU A 80 -9.31 -20.44 -15.79
C GLU A 80 -9.88 -21.75 -15.23
N ARG A 81 -9.21 -22.88 -15.49
CA ARG A 81 -9.60 -24.17 -14.94
C ARG A 81 -9.57 -24.20 -13.42
N ARG A 82 -8.53 -23.61 -12.83
CA ARG A 82 -8.38 -23.52 -11.37
C ARG A 82 -9.47 -22.69 -10.71
N ASN A 83 -10.00 -21.69 -11.43
CA ASN A 83 -11.02 -20.76 -10.96
C ASN A 83 -12.46 -21.18 -11.31
N ALA A 84 -12.67 -22.21 -12.14
CA ALA A 84 -13.99 -22.55 -12.71
C ALA A 84 -15.06 -22.74 -11.61
N ASP A 85 -14.74 -23.51 -10.58
CA ASP A 85 -15.66 -23.85 -9.50
C ASP A 85 -15.46 -23.00 -8.24
N ARG A 86 -14.64 -21.92 -8.31
CA ARG A 86 -14.36 -21.05 -7.17
C ARG A 86 -15.29 -19.84 -7.16
N PRO A 87 -15.81 -19.46 -6.00
CA PRO A 87 -16.52 -18.20 -5.86
C PRO A 87 -15.57 -17.01 -6.13
N PRO A 88 -16.09 -15.85 -6.55
CA PRO A 88 -15.26 -14.69 -6.96
C PRO A 88 -14.20 -14.25 -5.94
N GLU A 89 -14.53 -14.36 -4.65
CA GLU A 89 -13.65 -14.00 -3.53
C GLU A 89 -12.48 -14.96 -3.33
N GLU A 90 -12.52 -16.17 -3.88
CA GLU A 90 -11.45 -17.18 -3.79
C GLU A 90 -10.65 -17.33 -5.09
N ARG A 91 -11.08 -16.67 -6.16
CA ARG A 91 -10.39 -16.77 -7.46
C ARG A 91 -9.01 -16.20 -7.42
N LEU A 92 -8.08 -16.91 -8.02
CA LEU A 92 -6.71 -16.44 -8.23
C LEU A 92 -6.67 -15.42 -9.37
N LEU A 93 -5.82 -14.41 -9.26
CA LEU A 93 -5.56 -13.43 -10.31
C LEU A 93 -4.26 -13.75 -11.05
N PRO A 94 -4.13 -13.40 -12.35
CA PRO A 94 -2.88 -13.57 -13.10
C PRO A 94 -1.67 -12.94 -12.42
N ALA A 95 -1.86 -11.80 -11.74
CA ALA A 95 -0.81 -11.10 -11.01
C ALA A 95 -0.14 -12.00 -9.96
N ILE A 96 -0.89 -12.89 -9.30
CA ILE A 96 -0.34 -13.80 -8.28
C ILE A 96 0.57 -14.86 -8.89
N LEU A 97 0.28 -15.32 -10.11
CA LEU A 97 1.17 -16.22 -10.84
C LEU A 97 2.51 -15.53 -11.13
N MET A 98 2.48 -14.25 -11.54
CA MET A 98 3.68 -13.48 -11.81
C MET A 98 4.48 -13.25 -10.52
N VAL A 99 3.83 -12.86 -9.43
CA VAL A 99 4.48 -12.71 -8.11
C VAL A 99 5.16 -14.00 -7.69
N LYS A 100 4.44 -15.13 -7.80
CA LYS A 100 4.99 -16.45 -7.43
C LYS A 100 6.17 -16.85 -8.31
N ALA A 101 6.07 -16.63 -9.61
CA ALA A 101 7.15 -16.93 -10.56
C ALA A 101 8.41 -16.11 -10.26
N VAL A 102 8.25 -14.80 -10.03
CA VAL A 102 9.35 -13.90 -9.66
C VAL A 102 9.98 -14.34 -8.33
N ALA A 103 9.16 -14.57 -7.30
CA ALA A 103 9.64 -15.00 -6.00
C ALA A 103 10.40 -16.36 -6.05
N GLN A 104 9.99 -17.27 -6.92
CA GLN A 104 10.72 -18.54 -7.12
C GLN A 104 12.02 -18.31 -7.92
N ALA A 105 12.02 -17.43 -8.91
CA ALA A 105 13.20 -17.12 -9.70
C ALA A 105 14.32 -16.53 -8.84
N THR A 106 14.02 -15.72 -7.82
CA THR A 106 15.02 -15.14 -6.92
C THR A 106 15.83 -16.20 -6.14
N ALA A 107 15.30 -17.41 -5.97
CA ALA A 107 16.05 -18.51 -5.36
C ALA A 107 17.21 -19.02 -6.26
N ARG A 108 17.07 -18.86 -7.58
CA ARG A 108 18.11 -19.25 -8.56
C ARG A 108 19.00 -18.10 -8.95
N PHE A 109 18.49 -16.89 -8.85
CA PHE A 109 19.13 -15.65 -9.31
C PHE A 109 19.10 -14.64 -8.17
N ALA A 110 19.86 -14.90 -7.11
CA ALA A 110 19.90 -14.09 -5.91
C ALA A 110 20.39 -12.65 -6.17
N GLU A 111 21.15 -12.45 -7.22
CA GLU A 111 21.65 -11.16 -7.69
C GLU A 111 20.55 -10.18 -8.15
N PHE A 112 19.32 -10.66 -8.35
CA PHE A 112 18.15 -9.83 -8.66
C PHE A 112 17.24 -9.56 -7.46
N ASN A 113 17.61 -10.01 -6.25
CA ASN A 113 16.78 -9.91 -5.06
C ASN A 113 17.52 -9.25 -3.91
N GLY A 114 17.26 -7.99 -3.66
CA GLY A 114 17.93 -7.27 -2.57
C GLY A 114 17.80 -5.77 -2.69
N PHE A 115 18.74 -5.09 -2.05
CA PHE A 115 18.76 -3.63 -1.97
C PHE A 115 20.06 -3.08 -2.55
N TYR A 116 19.99 -1.87 -3.09
CA TYR A 116 21.18 -1.10 -3.41
C TYR A 116 21.37 -0.03 -2.33
N ARG A 117 22.41 -0.19 -1.52
CA ARG A 117 22.72 0.70 -0.41
C ARG A 117 24.20 0.97 -0.32
N ASN A 118 24.60 2.17 0.10
CA ASN A 118 25.99 2.53 0.31
C ASN A 118 26.92 2.27 -0.89
N GLY A 119 26.36 2.41 -2.12
CA GLY A 119 27.12 2.17 -3.35
C GLY A 119 27.29 0.69 -3.74
N GLY A 120 26.61 -0.23 -3.05
CA GLY A 120 26.71 -1.67 -3.29
C GLY A 120 25.37 -2.39 -3.27
N PHE A 121 25.37 -3.61 -3.81
CA PHE A 121 24.22 -4.51 -3.76
C PHE A 121 24.27 -5.37 -2.50
N GLU A 122 23.17 -5.36 -1.75
CA GLU A 122 22.95 -6.17 -0.56
C GLU A 122 21.88 -7.22 -0.86
N PRO A 123 22.25 -8.51 -1.08
CA PRO A 123 21.29 -9.55 -1.40
C PRO A 123 20.37 -9.86 -0.21
N SER A 124 19.11 -10.18 -0.50
CA SER A 124 18.14 -10.65 0.49
C SER A 124 17.91 -12.16 0.35
N ALA A 125 17.93 -12.88 1.47
CA ALA A 125 17.59 -14.30 1.49
C ALA A 125 16.08 -14.53 1.29
N ALA A 126 15.24 -13.63 1.79
CA ALA A 126 13.80 -13.66 1.63
C ALA A 126 13.36 -12.94 0.35
N ALA A 127 12.29 -13.41 -0.29
CA ALA A 127 11.66 -12.75 -1.44
C ALA A 127 10.42 -11.97 -0.98
N HIS A 128 10.61 -10.68 -0.73
CA HIS A 128 9.53 -9.75 -0.40
C HIS A 128 9.16 -9.00 -1.67
N VAL A 129 8.06 -9.41 -2.30
CA VAL A 129 7.69 -8.89 -3.62
C VAL A 129 6.80 -7.66 -3.49
N GLY A 130 7.33 -6.51 -3.88
CA GLY A 130 6.55 -5.28 -4.01
C GLY A 130 5.54 -5.39 -5.14
N MET A 131 4.28 -5.02 -4.87
CA MET A 131 3.22 -4.98 -5.88
C MET A 131 2.73 -3.56 -6.07
N ALA A 132 2.76 -3.08 -7.31
CA ALA A 132 2.25 -1.76 -7.64
C ALA A 132 0.72 -1.72 -7.51
N ILE A 133 0.21 -0.91 -6.58
CA ILE A 133 -1.22 -0.75 -6.28
C ILE A 133 -1.62 0.70 -6.52
N ALA A 134 -2.53 0.91 -7.47
CA ALA A 134 -3.14 2.21 -7.68
C ALA A 134 -4.13 2.54 -6.54
N LEU A 135 -4.01 3.75 -6.00
CA LEU A 135 -4.86 4.24 -4.93
C LEU A 135 -6.09 4.97 -5.46
N ARG A 136 -7.22 4.81 -4.78
CA ARG A 136 -8.44 5.61 -5.09
C ARG A 136 -8.14 7.09 -4.82
N GLY A 137 -8.51 7.94 -5.77
CA GLY A 137 -8.21 9.38 -5.70
C GLY A 137 -6.84 9.77 -6.24
N GLY A 138 -6.05 8.81 -6.74
CA GLY A 138 -4.73 9.02 -7.34
C GLY A 138 -3.57 8.57 -6.43
N GLY A 139 -2.40 8.43 -7.06
CA GLY A 139 -1.21 7.91 -6.40
C GLY A 139 -0.99 6.41 -6.61
N LEU A 140 0.24 5.97 -6.35
CA LEU A 140 0.71 4.62 -6.46
C LEU A 140 1.54 4.27 -5.24
N VAL A 141 1.39 3.06 -4.73
CA VAL A 141 2.26 2.48 -3.71
C VAL A 141 2.69 1.08 -4.17
N ALA A 142 3.83 0.62 -3.71
CA ALA A 142 4.34 -0.72 -4.05
C ALA A 142 4.69 -1.50 -2.77
N PRO A 143 3.69 -1.82 -1.92
CA PRO A 143 3.95 -2.54 -0.68
C PRO A 143 4.36 -3.98 -0.94
N ALA A 144 5.15 -4.55 -0.01
CA ALA A 144 5.67 -5.90 -0.06
C ALA A 144 4.62 -6.96 0.33
N LEU A 145 4.52 -7.99 -0.49
CA LEU A 145 4.07 -9.31 -0.06
C LEU A 145 5.27 -10.04 0.54
N HIS A 146 5.26 -10.21 1.85
CA HIS A 146 6.37 -10.83 2.56
C HIS A 146 6.45 -12.33 2.29
N ASP A 147 7.68 -12.86 2.22
CA ASP A 147 7.99 -14.27 2.08
C ASP A 147 7.24 -14.98 0.94
N ALA A 148 7.06 -14.29 -0.20
CA ALA A 148 6.22 -14.73 -1.31
C ALA A 148 6.66 -16.09 -1.89
N ARG A 149 7.94 -16.46 -1.73
CA ARG A 149 8.48 -17.75 -2.16
C ARG A 149 7.88 -18.90 -1.39
N ASP A 150 7.69 -18.75 -0.08
CA ASP A 150 7.32 -19.82 0.83
C ASP A 150 5.79 -20.01 0.96
N ARG A 151 5.02 -19.03 0.45
CA ARG A 151 3.55 -19.10 0.40
C ARG A 151 3.07 -19.93 -0.78
N ASP A 152 1.97 -20.65 -0.61
CA ASP A 152 1.23 -21.24 -1.75
C ASP A 152 0.42 -20.16 -2.49
N LEU A 153 -0.18 -20.50 -3.61
CA LEU A 153 -0.90 -19.53 -4.44
C LEU A 153 -2.18 -18.99 -3.76
N ASP A 154 -2.87 -19.83 -3.02
CA ASP A 154 -4.12 -19.45 -2.35
C ASP A 154 -3.82 -18.51 -1.17
N GLY A 155 -2.84 -18.84 -0.34
CA GLY A 155 -2.36 -17.98 0.74
C GLY A 155 -1.80 -16.67 0.23
N LEU A 156 -1.01 -16.71 -0.85
CA LEU A 156 -0.45 -15.51 -1.46
C LEU A 156 -1.55 -14.59 -2.03
N MET A 157 -2.61 -15.17 -2.62
CA MET A 157 -3.77 -14.41 -3.10
C MET A 157 -4.55 -13.76 -1.95
N GLN A 158 -4.69 -14.46 -0.83
CA GLN A 158 -5.34 -13.94 0.36
C GLN A 158 -4.55 -12.77 0.96
N ASP A 159 -3.23 -12.94 1.13
CA ASP A 159 -2.33 -11.88 1.60
C ASP A 159 -2.38 -10.66 0.67
N PHE A 160 -2.44 -10.88 -0.65
CA PHE A 160 -2.54 -9.80 -1.64
C PHE A 160 -3.85 -9.02 -1.53
N ARG A 161 -4.99 -9.69 -1.34
CA ARG A 161 -6.28 -9.01 -1.15
C ARG A 161 -6.29 -8.15 0.10
N ASP A 162 -5.79 -8.68 1.21
CA ASP A 162 -5.65 -7.93 2.46
C ASP A 162 -4.74 -6.72 2.27
N LEU A 163 -3.60 -6.90 1.60
CA LEU A 163 -2.66 -5.82 1.30
C LEU A 163 -3.30 -4.71 0.46
N VAL A 164 -4.06 -5.07 -0.60
CA VAL A 164 -4.81 -4.12 -1.44
C VAL A 164 -5.86 -3.37 -0.63
N GLN A 165 -6.58 -4.05 0.23
CA GLN A 165 -7.59 -3.43 1.10
C GLN A 165 -6.94 -2.41 2.04
N ARG A 166 -5.85 -2.78 2.71
CA ARG A 166 -5.11 -1.89 3.62
C ARG A 166 -4.44 -0.74 2.87
N ALA A 167 -3.89 -0.96 1.70
CA ALA A 167 -3.35 0.10 0.85
C ALA A 167 -4.41 1.16 0.51
N ARG A 168 -5.60 0.72 0.10
CA ARG A 168 -6.70 1.61 -0.27
C ARG A 168 -7.31 2.35 0.91
N SER A 169 -7.32 1.76 2.10
CA SER A 169 -7.79 2.39 3.34
C SER A 169 -6.73 3.24 4.05
N GLY A 170 -5.47 3.20 3.60
CA GLY A 170 -4.38 3.96 4.20
C GLY A 170 -3.73 3.30 5.43
N HIS A 171 -3.95 2.02 5.63
CA HIS A 171 -3.46 1.26 6.80
C HIS A 171 -2.30 0.31 6.45
N LEU A 172 -1.38 0.76 5.58
CA LEU A 172 -0.15 0.01 5.32
C LEU A 172 0.80 0.07 6.52
N ARG A 173 1.48 -1.03 6.76
CA ARG A 173 2.56 -1.09 7.77
C ARG A 173 3.83 -0.49 7.19
N SER A 174 4.68 0.07 8.05
CA SER A 174 5.97 0.64 7.61
C SER A 174 6.87 -0.41 6.95
N SER A 175 6.88 -1.65 7.44
CA SER A 175 7.63 -2.76 6.85
C SER A 175 7.16 -3.09 5.43
N GLU A 176 5.86 -3.03 5.15
CA GLU A 176 5.34 -3.27 3.81
C GLU A 176 5.82 -2.25 2.78
N LEU A 177 6.14 -1.04 3.21
CA LEU A 177 6.69 0.01 2.35
C LEU A 177 8.22 -0.03 2.24
N ALA A 178 8.90 -0.51 3.28
CA ALA A 178 10.37 -0.48 3.38
C ALA A 178 11.05 -1.76 2.90
N ASP A 179 10.36 -2.90 2.97
CA ASP A 179 10.96 -4.22 2.77
C ASP A 179 10.94 -4.81 1.35
N PRO A 180 10.29 -4.25 0.31
CA PRO A 180 10.32 -4.86 -1.01
C PRO A 180 11.75 -5.10 -1.48
N THR A 181 12.09 -6.35 -1.78
CA THR A 181 13.42 -6.76 -2.27
C THR A 181 13.46 -6.88 -3.80
N ILE A 182 12.29 -7.02 -4.42
CA ILE A 182 12.05 -7.00 -5.85
C ILE A 182 10.62 -6.52 -6.09
N THR A 183 10.34 -5.87 -7.22
CA THR A 183 9.00 -5.31 -7.49
C THR A 183 8.44 -5.85 -8.80
N VAL A 184 7.14 -6.18 -8.78
CA VAL A 184 6.31 -6.52 -9.94
C VAL A 184 5.31 -5.40 -10.20
N THR A 185 5.28 -4.86 -11.42
CA THR A 185 4.41 -3.74 -11.82
C THR A 185 3.54 -4.10 -13.01
#